data_6ed98b5324281f28292da959a7460268
#
_entry.id   6ed98b5324281f28292da959a7460268
#
_cell.length_a   1.000
_cell.length_b   1.000
_cell.length_c   1.000
_cell.angle_alpha   90.00
_cell.angle_beta   90.00
_cell.angle_gamma   90.00
#
_symmetry.space_group_name_H-M   'P 1'
#
loop_
_entity.id
_entity.type
_entity.pdbx_description
1 polymer ?
#
loop_
_entity_poly.entity_id
_entity_poly.type
_entity_poly.pdbx_seq_one_letter_code
_entity_poly.pdbx_strand_id
1 'polypeptide(L)'
;MGLLLLCACAAEPPASSVCRIDGFYFDTYVELQLYGITDENAAKEKCRKWMEELDACFSPSEGSELFTINRSFPKGQEVSPISADMRNVLSRSMYFCEQSGGAADPTIGSVSSLWDFHSEDPAPPSAEAVKEQLAHVGIGNMELNENGLRLKDPDTRLDLGYIAKGYIADCLKEKIRTELKVKSGIINLGGNVTLIGTKEDGSPWRVGIEKPFGGGEALLTIELSDSSVVTSGVYERCFTYDGCFYHHILDPRNGFPADNGLLSVSIVCEDATEADALSTACFVLGTEEGLKLIERSDNAKALFIDKDMNIRTSSGFPPYRLLSGR
;
A
#
# COMPACT_ATOMS: atom_id res chain seq x y z
N MET A 1 24.87 65.72 3.35
CA MET A 1 25.15 64.50 2.61
C MET A 1 24.41 63.37 3.31
N GLY A 2 23.15 63.17 2.97
CA GLY A 2 22.25 62.23 3.60
C GLY A 2 22.33 60.87 2.92
N LEU A 3 22.64 59.84 3.68
CA LEU A 3 22.68 58.43 3.23
C LEU A 3 21.24 57.90 3.24
N LEU A 4 20.65 57.69 2.05
CA LEU A 4 19.40 56.96 1.89
C LEU A 4 19.71 55.46 2.07
N LEU A 5 19.28 54.88 3.20
CA LEU A 5 19.16 53.43 3.36
C LEU A 5 17.94 52.94 2.58
N LEU A 6 18.17 52.33 1.45
CA LEU A 6 17.15 51.52 0.75
C LEU A 6 17.01 50.20 1.51
N CYS A 7 15.97 50.07 2.34
CA CYS A 7 15.46 48.79 2.81
C CYS A 7 14.83 48.09 1.62
N ALA A 8 15.55 47.13 1.02
CA ALA A 8 14.94 46.14 0.14
C ALA A 8 14.11 45.19 1.02
N CYS A 9 12.81 45.45 1.12
CA CYS A 9 11.88 44.40 1.54
C CYS A 9 11.96 43.30 0.48
N ALA A 10 12.68 42.21 0.78
CA ALA A 10 12.51 40.97 0.06
C ALA A 10 11.07 40.53 0.33
N ALA A 11 10.20 40.62 -0.70
CA ALA A 11 8.91 40.04 -0.63
C ALA A 11 9.12 38.50 -0.41
N GLU A 12 8.50 37.94 0.61
CA GLU A 12 8.40 36.51 0.75
C GLU A 12 7.82 35.98 -0.58
N PRO A 13 8.42 34.93 -1.15
CA PRO A 13 7.86 34.33 -2.36
C PRO A 13 6.41 33.94 -2.05
N PRO A 14 5.46 34.23 -2.96
CA PRO A 14 4.08 33.83 -2.76
C PRO A 14 4.07 32.33 -2.48
N ALA A 15 3.34 31.90 -1.45
CA ALA A 15 3.11 30.49 -1.20
C ALA A 15 2.64 29.86 -2.52
N SER A 16 3.40 28.92 -3.06
CA SER A 16 3.07 28.32 -4.34
C SER A 16 1.71 27.64 -4.24
N SER A 17 0.90 27.78 -5.27
CA SER A 17 -0.39 27.11 -5.34
C SER A 17 -0.15 25.59 -5.34
N VAL A 18 -0.82 24.86 -4.45
CA VAL A 18 -0.81 23.41 -4.44
C VAL A 18 -1.87 22.90 -5.42
N CYS A 19 -1.45 22.16 -6.44
CA CYS A 19 -2.36 21.44 -7.33
C CYS A 19 -2.87 20.20 -6.59
N ARG A 20 -4.17 20.18 -6.26
CA ARG A 20 -4.85 19.05 -5.61
C ARG A 20 -5.65 18.27 -6.63
N ILE A 21 -5.49 16.94 -6.57
CA ILE A 21 -6.20 15.98 -7.42
C ILE A 21 -6.70 14.89 -6.49
N ASP A 22 -8.00 14.66 -6.51
CA ASP A 22 -8.62 13.66 -5.67
C ASP A 22 -9.69 12.88 -6.42
N GLY A 23 -10.02 11.70 -5.92
CA GLY A 23 -11.03 10.82 -6.48
C GLY A 23 -11.09 9.47 -5.76
N PHE A 24 -11.99 8.61 -6.22
CA PHE A 24 -12.10 7.24 -5.74
C PHE A 24 -11.57 6.30 -6.83
N TYR A 25 -10.45 5.64 -6.54
CA TYR A 25 -9.76 4.68 -7.41
C TYR A 25 -9.19 3.55 -6.55
N PHE A 26 -8.96 2.39 -7.13
CA PHE A 26 -8.31 1.26 -6.43
C PHE A 26 -9.03 0.86 -5.13
N ASP A 27 -10.37 0.98 -5.13
CA ASP A 27 -11.21 0.71 -3.97
C ASP A 27 -10.88 1.57 -2.73
N THR A 28 -10.34 2.79 -2.96
CA THR A 28 -10.00 3.73 -1.89
C THR A 28 -10.08 5.20 -2.35
N TYR A 29 -10.06 6.12 -1.38
CA TYR A 29 -9.90 7.54 -1.66
C TYR A 29 -8.45 7.88 -1.93
N VAL A 30 -8.21 8.57 -3.04
CA VAL A 30 -6.89 8.99 -3.52
C VAL A 30 -6.78 10.50 -3.43
N GLU A 31 -5.66 11.01 -2.94
CA GLU A 31 -5.32 12.42 -2.94
C GLU A 31 -3.87 12.63 -3.41
N LEU A 32 -3.69 13.49 -4.41
CA LEU A 32 -2.38 13.96 -4.85
C LEU A 32 -2.24 15.45 -4.52
N GLN A 33 -1.13 15.83 -3.92
CA GLN A 33 -0.76 17.23 -3.65
C GLN A 33 0.56 17.51 -4.37
N LEU A 34 0.52 18.31 -5.44
CA LEU A 34 1.67 18.58 -6.29
C LEU A 34 2.02 20.06 -6.24
N TYR A 35 3.29 20.36 -6.03
CA TYR A 35 3.81 21.72 -5.92
C TYR A 35 4.61 22.11 -7.17
N GLY A 36 4.61 23.41 -7.50
CA GLY A 36 5.33 23.92 -8.66
C GLY A 36 4.67 23.62 -10.02
N ILE A 37 3.40 23.25 -10.04
CA ILE A 37 2.61 23.03 -11.27
C ILE A 37 2.20 24.38 -11.85
N THR A 38 2.51 24.61 -13.15
CA THR A 38 2.15 25.83 -13.88
C THR A 38 0.81 25.71 -14.62
N ASP A 39 0.49 24.52 -15.12
CA ASP A 39 -0.80 24.22 -15.77
C ASP A 39 -1.52 23.12 -14.97
N GLU A 40 -2.33 23.55 -14.01
CA GLU A 40 -3.07 22.63 -13.14
C GLU A 40 -4.07 21.77 -13.91
N ASN A 41 -4.71 22.30 -14.95
CA ASN A 41 -5.72 21.56 -15.71
C ASN A 41 -5.09 20.41 -16.48
N ALA A 42 -3.99 20.66 -17.17
CA ALA A 42 -3.25 19.64 -17.88
C ALA A 42 -2.67 18.57 -16.91
N ALA A 43 -2.18 18.99 -15.74
CA ALA A 43 -1.70 18.07 -14.71
C ALA A 43 -2.82 17.17 -14.17
N LYS A 44 -3.99 17.75 -13.85
CA LYS A 44 -5.17 17.02 -13.38
C LYS A 44 -5.66 15.99 -14.39
N GLU A 45 -5.75 16.37 -15.67
CA GLU A 45 -6.15 15.48 -16.76
C GLU A 45 -5.18 14.29 -16.89
N LYS A 46 -3.88 14.55 -16.91
CA LYS A 46 -2.86 13.49 -16.98
C LYS A 46 -2.92 12.53 -15.79
N CYS A 47 -2.95 13.06 -14.56
CA CYS A 47 -2.97 12.22 -13.36
C CYS A 47 -4.23 11.35 -13.32
N ARG A 48 -5.40 11.89 -13.67
CA ARG A 48 -6.64 11.09 -13.74
C ARG A 48 -6.54 9.98 -14.76
N LYS A 49 -6.01 10.27 -15.95
CA LYS A 49 -5.80 9.25 -16.98
C LYS A 49 -4.87 8.14 -16.49
N TRP A 50 -3.76 8.47 -15.82
CA TRP A 50 -2.85 7.46 -15.28
C TRP A 50 -3.51 6.61 -14.18
N MET A 51 -4.33 7.23 -13.32
CA MET A 51 -5.07 6.49 -12.29
C MET A 51 -6.12 5.56 -12.93
N GLU A 52 -6.84 6.00 -13.97
CA GLU A 52 -7.79 5.18 -14.72
C GLU A 52 -7.10 3.98 -15.41
N GLU A 53 -5.92 4.20 -16.02
CA GLU A 53 -5.13 3.13 -16.65
C GLU A 53 -4.69 2.07 -15.62
N LEU A 54 -4.22 2.50 -14.45
CA LEU A 54 -3.79 1.60 -13.38
C LEU A 54 -4.98 0.91 -12.70
N ASP A 55 -6.10 1.59 -12.54
CA ASP A 55 -7.34 1.00 -12.01
C ASP A 55 -7.88 -0.09 -12.94
N ALA A 56 -7.85 0.14 -14.23
CA ALA A 56 -8.20 -0.87 -15.23
C ALA A 56 -7.27 -2.12 -15.19
N CYS A 57 -6.07 -1.99 -14.63
CA CYS A 57 -5.16 -3.12 -14.44
C CYS A 57 -5.44 -3.86 -13.11
N PHE A 58 -5.54 -3.14 -12.00
CA PHE A 58 -5.44 -3.72 -10.66
C PHE A 58 -6.73 -3.75 -9.85
N SER A 59 -7.79 -3.07 -10.27
CA SER A 59 -9.07 -3.12 -9.58
C SER A 59 -9.64 -4.55 -9.53
N PRO A 60 -10.28 -4.99 -8.43
CA PRO A 60 -11.02 -6.24 -8.40
C PRO A 60 -12.34 -6.19 -9.18
N SER A 61 -12.72 -5.04 -9.73
CA SER A 61 -14.01 -4.77 -10.38
C SER A 61 -14.06 -5.32 -11.81
N GLU A 62 -15.26 -5.58 -12.29
CA GLU A 62 -15.51 -6.05 -13.65
C GLU A 62 -14.94 -5.08 -14.70
N GLY A 63 -14.27 -5.66 -15.71
CA GLY A 63 -13.60 -4.91 -16.77
C GLY A 63 -12.10 -4.69 -16.54
N SER A 64 -11.57 -4.95 -15.35
CA SER A 64 -10.14 -4.88 -15.08
C SER A 64 -9.39 -6.14 -15.54
N GLU A 65 -8.07 -6.02 -15.66
CA GLU A 65 -7.22 -7.16 -15.99
C GLU A 65 -7.19 -8.19 -14.85
N LEU A 66 -7.07 -7.76 -13.59
CA LEU A 66 -7.09 -8.64 -12.42
C LEU A 66 -8.41 -9.43 -12.33
N PHE A 67 -9.55 -8.78 -12.54
CA PHE A 67 -10.84 -9.44 -12.58
C PHE A 67 -10.89 -10.49 -13.69
N THR A 68 -10.37 -10.17 -14.90
CA THR A 68 -10.30 -11.07 -16.04
C THR A 68 -9.45 -12.30 -15.73
N ILE A 69 -8.29 -12.12 -15.10
CA ILE A 69 -7.43 -13.21 -14.63
C ILE A 69 -8.21 -14.13 -13.68
N ASN A 70 -8.88 -13.57 -12.70
CA ASN A 70 -9.59 -14.34 -11.68
C ASN A 70 -10.85 -15.06 -12.20
N ARG A 71 -11.50 -14.57 -13.25
CA ARG A 71 -12.78 -15.08 -13.74
C ARG A 71 -12.70 -15.85 -15.04
N SER A 72 -11.87 -15.41 -15.98
CA SER A 72 -11.91 -15.84 -17.38
C SER A 72 -10.61 -16.36 -17.92
N PHE A 73 -9.54 -16.36 -17.11
CA PHE A 73 -8.23 -16.82 -17.55
C PHE A 73 -8.27 -18.30 -17.89
N PRO A 74 -7.62 -18.75 -19.00
CA PRO A 74 -7.52 -20.14 -19.34
C PRO A 74 -6.94 -20.95 -18.20
N LYS A 75 -7.66 -21.97 -17.77
CA LYS A 75 -7.32 -22.73 -16.57
C LYS A 75 -6.39 -23.89 -16.91
N GLY A 76 -5.29 -23.98 -16.19
CA GLY A 76 -4.50 -25.18 -16.02
C GLY A 76 -3.34 -25.40 -16.99
N GLN A 77 -3.41 -25.07 -18.27
CA GLN A 77 -2.35 -25.47 -19.21
C GLN A 77 -1.79 -24.39 -20.13
N GLU A 78 -2.51 -23.31 -20.35
CA GLU A 78 -2.09 -22.28 -21.28
C GLU A 78 -1.51 -21.07 -20.56
N VAL A 79 -0.38 -20.58 -21.09
CA VAL A 79 0.17 -19.27 -20.69
C VAL A 79 -0.61 -18.20 -21.45
N SER A 80 -1.19 -17.25 -20.75
CA SER A 80 -1.91 -16.16 -21.35
C SER A 80 -1.17 -14.83 -21.19
N PRO A 81 -1.16 -13.99 -22.23
CA PRO A 81 -0.51 -12.69 -22.17
C PRO A 81 -1.19 -11.80 -21.12
N ILE A 82 -0.36 -11.02 -20.42
CA ILE A 82 -0.76 -10.02 -19.45
C ILE A 82 -0.03 -8.71 -19.73
N SER A 83 -0.55 -7.60 -19.20
CA SER A 83 0.08 -6.29 -19.32
C SER A 83 1.48 -6.26 -18.68
N ALA A 84 2.29 -5.28 -19.07
CA ALA A 84 3.60 -5.08 -18.45
C ALA A 84 3.49 -4.75 -16.95
N ASP A 85 2.50 -3.93 -16.58
CA ASP A 85 2.26 -3.56 -15.18
C ASP A 85 1.83 -4.77 -14.34
N MET A 86 0.91 -5.60 -14.84
CA MET A 86 0.51 -6.85 -14.18
C MET A 86 1.70 -7.80 -14.02
N ARG A 87 2.53 -7.94 -15.04
CA ARG A 87 3.74 -8.76 -14.99
C ARG A 87 4.71 -8.27 -13.91
N ASN A 88 4.96 -6.97 -13.85
CA ASN A 88 5.86 -6.37 -12.88
C ASN A 88 5.38 -6.59 -11.45
N VAL A 89 4.09 -6.33 -11.19
CA VAL A 89 3.51 -6.53 -9.87
C VAL A 89 3.55 -8.00 -9.46
N LEU A 90 3.21 -8.93 -10.36
CA LEU A 90 3.26 -10.37 -10.07
C LEU A 90 4.69 -10.86 -9.83
N SER A 91 5.66 -10.37 -10.58
CA SER A 91 7.07 -10.70 -10.35
C SER A 91 7.54 -10.25 -8.96
N ARG A 92 7.17 -9.03 -8.55
CA ARG A 92 7.47 -8.53 -7.21
C ARG A 92 6.70 -9.29 -6.13
N SER A 93 5.44 -9.63 -6.40
CA SER A 93 4.63 -10.45 -5.49
C SER A 93 5.28 -11.81 -5.21
N MET A 94 5.77 -12.48 -6.26
CA MET A 94 6.49 -13.75 -6.12
C MET A 94 7.76 -13.58 -5.26
N TYR A 95 8.53 -12.53 -5.51
CA TYR A 95 9.72 -12.22 -4.72
C TYR A 95 9.40 -12.03 -3.24
N PHE A 96 8.41 -11.19 -2.89
CA PHE A 96 8.07 -10.95 -1.49
C PHE A 96 7.38 -12.15 -0.83
N CYS A 97 6.65 -12.96 -1.58
CA CYS A 97 6.12 -14.23 -1.09
C CYS A 97 7.26 -15.16 -0.65
N GLU A 98 8.30 -15.32 -1.48
CA GLU A 98 9.48 -16.12 -1.13
C GLU A 98 10.25 -15.53 0.06
N GLN A 99 10.51 -14.21 0.07
CA GLN A 99 11.23 -13.55 1.17
C GLN A 99 10.51 -13.65 2.52
N SER A 100 9.19 -13.64 2.52
CA SER A 100 8.36 -13.73 3.72
C SER A 100 8.03 -15.17 4.13
N GLY A 101 8.48 -16.19 3.36
CA GLY A 101 8.12 -17.57 3.59
C GLY A 101 6.62 -17.85 3.44
N GLY A 102 5.99 -17.16 2.49
CA GLY A 102 4.57 -17.30 2.18
C GLY A 102 3.62 -16.44 3.04
N ALA A 103 4.14 -15.56 3.89
CA ALA A 103 3.28 -14.68 4.71
C ALA A 103 2.53 -13.61 3.90
N ALA A 104 3.05 -13.26 2.72
CA ALA A 104 2.39 -12.42 1.72
C ALA A 104 2.32 -13.23 0.41
N ASP A 105 1.21 -13.90 0.16
CA ASP A 105 1.01 -14.78 -1.00
C ASP A 105 -0.08 -14.21 -1.91
N PRO A 106 0.23 -13.86 -3.18
CA PRO A 106 -0.75 -13.30 -4.10
C PRO A 106 -1.89 -14.28 -4.45
N THR A 107 -1.74 -15.57 -4.19
CA THR A 107 -2.77 -16.57 -4.46
C THR A 107 -3.82 -16.70 -3.36
N ILE A 108 -3.69 -15.91 -2.28
CA ILE A 108 -4.66 -15.85 -1.17
C ILE A 108 -6.08 -15.47 -1.64
N GLY A 109 -6.21 -14.92 -2.85
CA GLY A 109 -7.47 -14.56 -3.48
C GLY A 109 -8.51 -15.68 -3.49
N SER A 110 -8.09 -16.95 -3.52
CA SER A 110 -8.99 -18.09 -3.41
C SER A 110 -9.73 -18.08 -2.08
N VAL A 111 -9.07 -17.71 -0.98
CA VAL A 111 -9.64 -17.63 0.36
C VAL A 111 -10.24 -16.25 0.64
N SER A 112 -9.56 -15.16 0.26
CA SER A 112 -10.03 -13.80 0.56
C SER A 112 -11.40 -13.52 -0.07
N SER A 113 -11.72 -14.16 -1.20
CA SER A 113 -13.02 -14.09 -1.85
C SER A 113 -14.20 -14.65 -1.03
N LEU A 114 -13.93 -15.41 0.03
CA LEU A 114 -14.96 -15.91 0.97
C LEU A 114 -15.32 -14.87 2.03
N TRP A 115 -14.43 -13.88 2.26
CA TRP A 115 -14.57 -12.88 3.30
C TRP A 115 -15.20 -11.61 2.73
N ASP A 116 -16.41 -11.28 3.14
CA ASP A 116 -17.08 -10.03 2.72
C ASP A 116 -17.03 -8.99 3.84
N PHE A 117 -15.91 -8.26 3.90
CA PHE A 117 -15.70 -7.18 4.86
C PHE A 117 -16.51 -5.91 4.54
N HIS A 118 -17.18 -5.86 3.38
CA HIS A 118 -18.01 -4.73 2.95
C HIS A 118 -19.50 -4.98 3.08
N SER A 119 -19.89 -6.19 3.47
CA SER A 119 -21.29 -6.55 3.70
C SER A 119 -21.95 -5.69 4.78
N GLU A 120 -23.25 -5.40 4.64
CA GLU A 120 -24.05 -4.79 5.70
C GLU A 120 -24.28 -5.75 6.89
N ASP A 121 -24.21 -7.06 6.64
CA ASP A 121 -24.31 -8.12 7.65
C ASP A 121 -23.16 -9.13 7.47
N PRO A 122 -21.94 -8.75 7.85
CA PRO A 122 -20.77 -9.57 7.62
C PRO A 122 -20.71 -10.76 8.57
N ALA A 123 -20.39 -11.94 8.03
CA ALA A 123 -20.18 -13.16 8.79
C ALA A 123 -18.91 -13.87 8.34
N PRO A 124 -18.18 -14.56 9.25
CA PRO A 124 -17.03 -15.36 8.86
C PRO A 124 -17.47 -16.56 8.01
N PRO A 125 -16.68 -16.97 7.00
CA PRO A 125 -16.93 -18.21 6.27
C PRO A 125 -16.78 -19.44 7.20
N SER A 126 -17.41 -20.55 6.82
CA SER A 126 -17.22 -21.80 7.58
C SER A 126 -15.78 -22.31 7.47
N ALA A 127 -15.31 -22.99 8.49
CA ALA A 127 -13.96 -23.57 8.51
C ALA A 127 -13.75 -24.59 7.35
N GLU A 128 -14.82 -25.28 6.96
CA GLU A 128 -14.82 -26.22 5.84
C GLU A 128 -14.62 -25.48 4.51
N ALA A 129 -15.33 -24.38 4.29
CA ALA A 129 -15.17 -23.54 3.09
C ALA A 129 -13.77 -22.93 2.99
N VAL A 130 -13.23 -22.42 4.11
CA VAL A 130 -11.86 -21.90 4.17
C VAL A 130 -10.87 -23.01 3.84
N LYS A 131 -11.01 -24.20 4.41
CA LYS A 131 -10.12 -25.35 4.18
C LYS A 131 -10.16 -25.81 2.71
N GLU A 132 -11.33 -25.80 2.09
CA GLU A 132 -11.48 -26.15 0.68
C GLU A 132 -10.73 -25.13 -0.21
N GLN A 133 -10.94 -23.84 -0.02
CA GLN A 133 -10.30 -22.82 -0.83
C GLN A 133 -8.80 -22.66 -0.51
N LEU A 134 -8.36 -22.96 0.70
CA LEU A 134 -6.96 -22.94 1.08
C LEU A 134 -6.12 -23.97 0.29
N ALA A 135 -6.71 -25.04 -0.20
CA ALA A 135 -6.04 -26.01 -1.05
C ALA A 135 -5.55 -25.40 -2.40
N HIS A 136 -6.14 -24.27 -2.82
CA HIS A 136 -5.81 -23.56 -4.06
C HIS A 136 -4.82 -22.42 -3.84
N VAL A 137 -4.41 -22.16 -2.59
CA VAL A 137 -3.42 -21.15 -2.21
C VAL A 137 -2.01 -21.74 -2.28
N GLY A 138 -1.10 -20.99 -2.83
CA GLY A 138 0.33 -21.29 -2.87
C GLY A 138 0.98 -20.80 -4.16
N ILE A 139 2.07 -20.05 -4.00
CA ILE A 139 2.83 -19.44 -5.11
C ILE A 139 3.25 -20.46 -6.18
N GLY A 140 3.39 -21.74 -5.83
CA GLY A 140 3.66 -22.84 -6.76
C GLY A 140 2.57 -23.06 -7.83
N ASN A 141 1.35 -22.54 -7.61
CA ASN A 141 0.25 -22.58 -8.56
C ASN A 141 0.39 -21.51 -9.67
N MET A 142 1.31 -20.55 -9.51
CA MET A 142 1.62 -19.53 -10.50
C MET A 142 2.88 -19.88 -11.28
N GLU A 143 2.84 -19.62 -12.58
CA GLU A 143 4.01 -19.62 -13.44
C GLU A 143 4.00 -18.34 -14.28
N LEU A 144 5.00 -17.51 -14.05
CA LEU A 144 5.19 -16.25 -14.76
C LEU A 144 6.42 -16.34 -15.64
N ASN A 145 6.28 -16.02 -16.93
CA ASN A 145 7.38 -16.02 -17.88
C ASN A 145 7.22 -14.88 -18.91
N GLU A 146 8.11 -14.79 -19.88
CA GLU A 146 8.09 -13.76 -20.91
C GLU A 146 6.81 -13.74 -21.77
N ASN A 147 6.13 -14.87 -21.89
CA ASN A 147 4.90 -14.99 -22.70
C ASN A 147 3.63 -14.66 -21.89
N GLY A 148 3.67 -14.66 -20.56
CA GLY A 148 2.52 -14.35 -19.74
C GLY A 148 2.47 -15.07 -18.41
N LEU A 149 1.24 -15.24 -17.92
CA LEU A 149 0.89 -15.91 -16.68
C LEU A 149 0.17 -17.23 -16.97
N ARG A 150 0.49 -18.26 -16.19
CA ARG A 150 -0.28 -19.51 -16.12
C ARG A 150 -0.66 -19.77 -14.66
N LEU A 151 -1.94 -20.02 -14.42
CA LEU A 151 -2.44 -20.57 -13.17
C LEU A 151 -2.61 -22.09 -13.36
N LYS A 152 -1.74 -22.88 -12.71
CA LYS A 152 -1.72 -24.34 -12.83
C LYS A 152 -2.96 -24.98 -12.22
N ASP A 153 -3.39 -24.47 -11.08
CA ASP A 153 -4.62 -24.85 -10.43
C ASP A 153 -5.76 -23.97 -10.96
N PRO A 154 -6.86 -24.54 -11.49
CA PRO A 154 -7.96 -23.81 -12.08
C PRO A 154 -8.77 -22.96 -11.08
N ASP A 155 -8.66 -23.24 -9.79
CA ASP A 155 -9.40 -22.53 -8.75
C ASP A 155 -8.54 -21.54 -7.96
N THR A 156 -7.26 -21.42 -8.31
CA THR A 156 -6.41 -20.33 -7.80
C THR A 156 -6.95 -18.96 -8.23
N ARG A 157 -7.02 -18.04 -7.29
CA ARG A 157 -7.39 -16.63 -7.50
C ARG A 157 -6.31 -15.73 -6.92
N LEU A 158 -6.10 -14.60 -7.58
CA LEU A 158 -5.12 -13.61 -7.16
C LEU A 158 -5.78 -12.51 -6.33
N ASP A 159 -5.10 -12.12 -5.26
CA ASP A 159 -5.36 -10.92 -4.49
C ASP A 159 -4.06 -10.12 -4.39
N LEU A 160 -4.08 -8.91 -4.92
CA LEU A 160 -2.94 -8.01 -4.97
C LEU A 160 -3.08 -6.84 -3.98
N GLY A 161 -4.07 -6.88 -3.09
CA GLY A 161 -4.36 -5.80 -2.14
C GLY A 161 -3.20 -5.44 -1.21
N TYR A 162 -2.28 -6.37 -1.01
CA TYR A 162 -1.11 -6.20 -0.16
C TYR A 162 0.12 -5.57 -0.85
N ILE A 163 0.05 -5.27 -2.17
CA ILE A 163 1.19 -4.78 -2.95
C ILE A 163 0.79 -3.79 -4.04
N ALA A 164 -0.45 -3.85 -4.53
CA ALA A 164 -0.87 -3.08 -5.69
C ALA A 164 -0.86 -1.57 -5.44
N LYS A 165 -1.28 -1.11 -4.25
CA LYS A 165 -1.27 0.32 -3.92
C LYS A 165 0.15 0.90 -3.89
N GLY A 166 1.10 0.13 -3.36
CA GLY A 166 2.51 0.49 -3.40
C GLY A 166 3.03 0.63 -4.83
N TYR A 167 2.75 -0.35 -5.69
CA TYR A 167 3.14 -0.33 -7.10
C TYR A 167 2.52 0.87 -7.86
N ILE A 168 1.25 1.13 -7.63
CA ILE A 168 0.55 2.28 -8.21
C ILE A 168 1.21 3.59 -7.77
N ALA A 169 1.56 3.71 -6.49
CA ALA A 169 2.22 4.90 -5.96
C ALA A 169 3.59 5.13 -6.61
N ASP A 170 4.40 4.07 -6.82
CA ASP A 170 5.67 4.15 -7.52
C ASP A 170 5.50 4.55 -8.98
N CYS A 171 4.53 3.97 -9.70
CA CYS A 171 4.20 4.33 -11.08
C CYS A 171 3.77 5.79 -11.19
N LEU A 172 2.91 6.26 -10.29
CA LEU A 172 2.46 7.65 -10.26
C LEU A 172 3.62 8.60 -9.94
N LYS A 173 4.46 8.27 -8.93
CA LYS A 173 5.64 9.05 -8.55
C LYS A 173 6.59 9.24 -9.74
N GLU A 174 6.88 8.15 -10.46
CA GLU A 174 7.76 8.19 -11.63
C GLU A 174 7.17 9.05 -12.76
N LYS A 175 5.89 8.86 -13.12
CA LYS A 175 5.20 9.67 -14.15
C LYS A 175 5.13 11.15 -13.76
N ILE A 176 4.79 11.46 -12.50
CA ILE A 176 4.72 12.84 -11.98
C ILE A 176 6.10 13.51 -12.07
N ARG A 177 7.16 12.80 -11.70
CA ARG A 177 8.54 13.31 -11.79
C ARG A 177 9.00 13.52 -13.22
N THR A 178 8.77 12.54 -14.07
CA THR A 178 9.34 12.53 -15.45
C THR A 178 8.53 13.36 -16.43
N GLU A 179 7.19 13.35 -16.34
CA GLU A 179 6.33 14.04 -17.30
C GLU A 179 5.85 15.42 -16.83
N LEU A 180 5.57 15.59 -15.52
CA LEU A 180 5.15 16.89 -14.96
C LEU A 180 6.31 17.67 -14.35
N LYS A 181 7.51 17.06 -14.24
CA LYS A 181 8.73 17.66 -13.66
C LYS A 181 8.56 18.15 -12.22
N VAL A 182 7.62 17.56 -11.49
CA VAL A 182 7.36 17.87 -10.07
C VAL A 182 8.52 17.36 -9.21
N LYS A 183 8.98 18.22 -8.29
CA LYS A 183 10.06 17.91 -7.34
C LYS A 183 9.58 17.86 -5.89
N SER A 184 8.36 18.28 -5.62
CA SER A 184 7.77 18.37 -4.29
C SER A 184 6.30 17.96 -4.37
N GLY A 185 5.89 16.94 -3.61
CA GLY A 185 4.51 16.46 -3.63
C GLY A 185 4.24 15.32 -2.67
N ILE A 186 2.96 15.00 -2.56
CA ILE A 186 2.43 13.89 -1.76
C ILE A 186 1.45 13.09 -2.62
N ILE A 187 1.58 11.78 -2.59
CA ILE A 187 0.63 10.81 -3.12
C ILE A 187 0.07 10.06 -1.92
N ASN A 188 -1.24 10.11 -1.72
CA ASN A 188 -1.93 9.38 -0.66
C ASN A 188 -2.97 8.44 -1.29
N LEU A 189 -2.78 7.14 -1.10
CA LEU A 189 -3.65 6.07 -1.60
C LEU A 189 -4.28 5.34 -0.40
N GLY A 190 -5.38 5.90 0.14
CA GLY A 190 -6.08 5.27 1.26
C GLY A 190 -5.21 5.08 2.51
N GLY A 191 -4.36 6.06 2.84
CA GLY A 191 -3.45 6.01 3.98
C GLY A 191 -2.03 5.56 3.64
N ASN A 192 -1.78 4.95 2.48
CA ASN A 192 -0.42 4.71 1.97
C ASN A 192 0.12 6.03 1.40
N VAL A 193 1.10 6.61 2.08
CA VAL A 193 1.65 7.94 1.75
C VAL A 193 3.00 7.79 1.07
N THR A 194 3.13 8.32 -0.15
CA THR A 194 4.40 8.41 -0.90
C THR A 194 4.77 9.86 -1.11
N LEU A 195 5.98 10.21 -0.74
CA LEU A 195 6.53 11.56 -0.80
C LEU A 195 7.38 11.73 -2.06
N ILE A 196 7.23 12.87 -2.71
CA ILE A 196 8.08 13.31 -3.80
C ILE A 196 9.01 14.39 -3.26
N GLY A 197 10.30 14.08 -3.13
CA GLY A 197 11.32 15.01 -2.64
C GLY A 197 11.04 15.56 -1.25
N THR A 198 11.37 16.84 -1.08
CA THR A 198 11.14 17.63 0.14
C THR A 198 10.03 18.64 -0.09
N LYS A 199 9.63 19.38 0.96
CA LYS A 199 8.84 20.61 0.79
C LYS A 199 9.60 21.63 -0.04
N GLU A 200 8.91 22.64 -0.54
CA GLU A 200 9.51 23.69 -1.38
C GLU A 200 10.59 24.50 -0.68
N ASP A 201 10.51 24.63 0.63
CA ASP A 201 11.53 25.29 1.47
C ASP A 201 12.75 24.39 1.77
N GLY A 202 12.78 23.16 1.22
CA GLY A 202 13.83 22.18 1.45
C GLY A 202 13.68 21.37 2.74
N SER A 203 12.71 21.69 3.60
CA SER A 203 12.47 20.92 4.82
C SER A 203 11.82 19.57 4.55
N PRO A 204 11.98 18.57 5.43
CA PRO A 204 11.31 17.29 5.29
C PRO A 204 9.79 17.40 5.46
N TRP A 205 9.09 16.44 4.91
CA TRP A 205 7.66 16.24 5.15
C TRP A 205 7.45 15.67 6.55
N ARG A 206 6.35 16.08 7.20
CA ARG A 206 5.91 15.48 8.46
C ARG A 206 4.74 14.55 8.18
N VAL A 207 4.93 13.25 8.42
CA VAL A 207 3.93 12.20 8.22
C VAL A 207 3.43 11.73 9.58
N GLY A 208 2.11 11.64 9.74
CA GLY A 208 1.47 11.04 10.90
C GLY A 208 1.31 9.54 10.72
N ILE A 209 1.63 8.76 11.76
CA ILE A 209 1.19 7.36 11.87
C ILE A 209 -0.06 7.35 12.74
N GLU A 210 -1.15 6.79 12.20
CA GLU A 210 -2.46 6.79 12.83
C GLU A 210 -2.46 5.95 14.11
N LYS A 211 -3.21 6.44 15.09
CA LYS A 211 -3.52 5.68 16.29
C LYS A 211 -4.55 4.59 15.95
N PRO A 212 -4.23 3.31 16.19
CA PRO A 212 -5.19 2.23 15.99
C PRO A 212 -6.54 2.54 16.63
N PHE A 213 -7.62 2.41 15.84
CA PHE A 213 -8.99 2.77 16.22
C PHE A 213 -9.20 4.25 16.63
N GLY A 214 -8.24 5.13 16.26
CA GLY A 214 -8.29 6.56 16.61
C GLY A 214 -9.10 7.43 15.67
N GLY A 215 -9.73 6.85 14.63
CA GLY A 215 -10.59 7.58 13.68
C GLY A 215 -9.86 8.68 12.92
N GLY A 216 -8.62 8.44 12.50
CA GLY A 216 -7.78 9.40 11.78
C GLY A 216 -6.86 10.24 12.68
N GLU A 217 -6.91 10.07 14.01
CA GLU A 217 -5.99 10.76 14.93
C GLU A 217 -4.58 10.16 14.82
N ALA A 218 -3.56 11.00 14.63
CA ALA A 218 -2.18 10.53 14.60
C ALA A 218 -1.67 10.22 16.03
N LEU A 219 -1.07 9.02 16.19
CA LEU A 219 -0.38 8.61 17.41
C LEU A 219 0.99 9.28 17.53
N LEU A 220 1.70 9.35 16.41
CA LEU A 220 3.04 9.91 16.35
C LEU A 220 3.30 10.54 14.97
N THR A 221 4.39 11.30 14.89
CA THR A 221 4.86 11.87 13.63
C THR A 221 6.32 11.54 13.39
N ILE A 222 6.65 11.35 12.11
CA ILE A 222 8.01 11.18 11.59
C ILE A 222 8.31 12.23 10.53
N GLU A 223 9.58 12.60 10.38
CA GLU A 223 10.02 13.54 9.34
C GLU A 223 10.78 12.77 8.26
N LEU A 224 10.34 12.90 7.01
CA LEU A 224 10.84 12.12 5.88
C LEU A 224 10.95 12.98 4.63
N SER A 225 11.81 12.53 3.70
CA SER A 225 11.95 13.10 2.37
C SER A 225 12.03 11.96 1.38
N ASP A 226 11.31 12.09 0.27
CA ASP A 226 11.39 11.17 -0.88
C ASP A 226 11.16 9.67 -0.56
N SER A 227 10.38 9.39 0.44
CA SER A 227 10.11 8.05 0.98
C SER A 227 8.63 7.78 1.01
N SER A 228 8.27 6.53 1.21
CA SER A 228 6.90 6.06 1.41
C SER A 228 6.70 5.58 2.84
N VAL A 229 5.49 5.78 3.36
CA VAL A 229 5.00 5.21 4.62
C VAL A 229 3.75 4.43 4.31
N VAL A 230 3.80 3.13 4.53
CA VAL A 230 2.68 2.22 4.28
C VAL A 230 2.33 1.51 5.57
N THR A 231 1.04 1.49 5.90
CA THR A 231 0.54 0.86 7.13
C THR A 231 -0.48 -0.22 6.81
N SER A 232 -0.26 -1.41 7.35
CA SER A 232 -1.26 -2.48 7.44
C SER A 232 -1.84 -2.48 8.84
N GLY A 233 -3.15 -2.28 8.97
CA GLY A 233 -3.83 -2.17 10.26
C GLY A 233 -5.16 -2.92 10.32
N VAL A 234 -5.47 -3.51 11.48
CA VAL A 234 -6.69 -4.31 11.68
C VAL A 234 -7.97 -3.48 11.62
N TYR A 235 -7.88 -2.18 11.74
CA TYR A 235 -9.01 -1.24 11.86
C TYR A 235 -9.53 -0.71 10.52
N GLU A 236 -8.86 -1.01 9.40
CA GLU A 236 -9.25 -0.49 8.08
C GLU A 236 -10.51 -1.21 7.56
N ARG A 237 -10.50 -2.55 7.58
CA ARG A 237 -11.62 -3.39 7.16
C ARG A 237 -11.80 -4.51 8.16
N CYS A 238 -12.83 -4.40 8.99
CA CYS A 238 -13.04 -5.34 10.09
C CYS A 238 -14.52 -5.38 10.49
N PHE A 239 -14.91 -6.46 11.17
CA PHE A 239 -16.22 -6.61 11.78
C PHE A 239 -16.13 -7.46 13.04
N THR A 240 -17.19 -7.42 13.86
CA THR A 240 -17.34 -8.30 15.01
C THR A 240 -18.54 -9.23 14.78
N TYR A 241 -18.34 -10.54 14.95
CA TYR A 241 -19.39 -11.54 14.82
C TYR A 241 -19.32 -12.49 16.03
N ASP A 242 -20.43 -12.69 16.73
CA ASP A 242 -20.52 -13.52 17.96
C ASP A 242 -19.44 -13.20 19.00
N GLY A 243 -19.09 -11.91 19.16
CA GLY A 243 -18.06 -11.44 20.09
C GLY A 243 -16.62 -11.67 19.64
N CYS A 244 -16.39 -12.26 18.47
CA CYS A 244 -15.08 -12.43 17.86
C CYS A 244 -14.80 -11.29 16.85
N PHE A 245 -13.58 -10.76 16.89
CA PHE A 245 -13.13 -9.71 15.98
C PHE A 245 -12.44 -10.31 14.76
N TYR A 246 -12.83 -9.88 13.55
CA TYR A 246 -12.28 -10.30 12.27
C TYR A 246 -11.81 -9.10 11.47
N HIS A 247 -10.65 -9.22 10.82
CA HIS A 247 -10.06 -8.19 9.95
C HIS A 247 -9.52 -8.78 8.65
N HIS A 248 -9.30 -7.94 7.66
CA HIS A 248 -8.98 -8.34 6.29
C HIS A 248 -7.56 -8.87 6.06
N ILE A 249 -6.63 -8.76 7.01
CA ILE A 249 -5.27 -9.25 6.86
C ILE A 249 -5.24 -10.74 7.20
N LEU A 250 -5.37 -11.57 6.16
CA LEU A 250 -5.46 -13.02 6.31
C LEU A 250 -4.08 -13.65 6.35
N ASP A 251 -3.95 -14.72 7.15
CA ASP A 251 -2.77 -15.57 7.16
C ASP A 251 -2.91 -16.66 6.07
N PRO A 252 -2.06 -16.67 5.03
CA PRO A 252 -2.15 -17.68 3.96
C PRO A 252 -1.96 -19.12 4.42
N ARG A 253 -1.43 -19.34 5.62
CA ARG A 253 -1.22 -20.68 6.19
C ARG A 253 -2.50 -21.33 6.70
N ASN A 254 -3.50 -20.54 7.07
CA ASN A 254 -4.75 -21.04 7.65
C ASN A 254 -6.02 -20.41 7.05
N GLY A 255 -5.90 -19.31 6.31
CA GLY A 255 -7.00 -18.61 5.64
C GLY A 255 -7.88 -17.76 6.57
N PHE A 256 -7.48 -17.54 7.82
CA PHE A 256 -8.16 -16.69 8.80
C PHE A 256 -7.37 -15.40 9.04
N PRO A 257 -8.00 -14.35 9.63
CA PRO A 257 -7.28 -13.17 10.09
C PRO A 257 -6.08 -13.53 10.97
N ALA A 258 -4.94 -12.87 10.73
CA ALA A 258 -3.72 -13.12 11.50
C ALA A 258 -3.89 -12.67 12.95
N ASP A 259 -3.85 -13.61 13.90
CA ASP A 259 -4.01 -13.36 15.33
C ASP A 259 -2.67 -13.51 16.06
N ASN A 260 -1.92 -12.41 16.15
CA ASN A 260 -0.60 -12.37 16.78
C ASN A 260 -0.44 -11.19 17.75
N GLY A 261 -1.54 -10.52 18.08
CA GLY A 261 -1.58 -9.41 19.03
C GLY A 261 -1.13 -8.06 18.46
N LEU A 262 -0.88 -7.95 17.15
CA LEU A 262 -0.61 -6.67 16.50
C LEU A 262 -1.89 -5.92 16.14
N LEU A 263 -1.85 -4.60 16.22
CA LEU A 263 -2.88 -3.69 15.70
C LEU A 263 -2.48 -3.10 14.37
N SER A 264 -1.19 -2.74 14.20
CA SER A 264 -0.69 -2.23 12.94
C SER A 264 0.81 -2.41 12.79
N VAL A 265 1.24 -2.43 11.52
CA VAL A 265 2.64 -2.37 11.11
C VAL A 265 2.80 -1.28 10.08
N SER A 266 3.70 -0.31 10.33
CA SER A 266 4.05 0.75 9.40
C SER A 266 5.46 0.53 8.87
N ILE A 267 5.61 0.55 7.55
CA ILE A 267 6.90 0.45 6.87
C ILE A 267 7.28 1.79 6.27
N VAL A 268 8.53 2.20 6.48
CA VAL A 268 9.17 3.34 5.82
C VAL A 268 10.19 2.80 4.83
N CYS A 269 10.03 3.14 3.54
CA CYS A 269 10.90 2.72 2.45
C CYS A 269 10.86 3.73 1.32
N GLU A 270 11.92 3.83 0.48
CA GLU A 270 11.89 4.65 -0.74
C GLU A 270 10.96 4.05 -1.80
N ASP A 271 10.92 2.74 -1.90
CA ASP A 271 10.09 1.93 -2.81
C ASP A 271 8.75 1.62 -2.12
N ALA A 272 7.66 2.20 -2.64
CA ALA A 272 6.33 2.03 -2.07
C ALA A 272 5.80 0.59 -2.24
N THR A 273 6.17 -0.08 -3.33
CA THR A 273 5.81 -1.48 -3.60
C THR A 273 6.41 -2.41 -2.54
N GLU A 274 7.70 -2.20 -2.20
CA GLU A 274 8.37 -2.93 -1.12
C GLU A 274 7.70 -2.64 0.23
N ALA A 275 7.41 -1.38 0.51
CA ALA A 275 6.75 -0.98 1.75
C ALA A 275 5.39 -1.64 1.93
N ASP A 276 4.56 -1.67 0.88
CA ASP A 276 3.21 -2.25 0.90
C ASP A 276 3.28 -3.77 1.14
N ALA A 277 4.10 -4.48 0.38
CA ALA A 277 4.28 -5.93 0.54
C ALA A 277 4.84 -6.32 1.93
N LEU A 278 5.84 -5.57 2.42
CA LEU A 278 6.45 -5.85 3.71
C LEU A 278 5.54 -5.49 4.89
N SER A 279 4.67 -4.47 4.77
CA SER A 279 3.74 -4.12 5.84
C SER A 279 2.79 -5.27 6.17
N THR A 280 2.23 -5.90 5.14
CA THR A 280 1.36 -7.07 5.27
C THR A 280 2.13 -8.32 5.69
N ALA A 281 3.29 -8.59 5.07
CA ALA A 281 4.12 -9.73 5.44
C ALA A 281 4.54 -9.68 6.93
N CYS A 282 5.02 -8.53 7.39
CA CYS A 282 5.41 -8.33 8.79
C CYS A 282 4.22 -8.43 9.74
N PHE A 283 3.05 -7.95 9.32
CA PHE A 283 1.84 -8.10 10.12
C PHE A 283 1.48 -9.58 10.31
N VAL A 284 1.46 -10.37 9.23
CA VAL A 284 1.16 -11.81 9.30
C VAL A 284 2.18 -12.59 10.10
N LEU A 285 3.46 -12.25 9.98
CA LEU A 285 4.56 -12.90 10.73
C LEU A 285 4.56 -12.56 12.22
N GLY A 286 3.97 -11.44 12.61
CA GLY A 286 4.08 -10.90 13.96
C GLY A 286 5.42 -10.20 14.22
N THR A 287 5.54 -9.57 15.40
CA THR A 287 6.66 -8.66 15.71
C THR A 287 8.04 -9.31 15.58
N GLU A 288 8.24 -10.50 16.14
CA GLU A 288 9.59 -11.11 16.19
C GLU A 288 10.10 -11.54 14.81
N GLU A 289 9.29 -12.28 14.07
CA GLU A 289 9.67 -12.72 12.71
C GLU A 289 9.61 -11.58 11.69
N GLY A 290 8.68 -10.64 11.87
CA GLY A 290 8.61 -9.42 11.06
C GLY A 290 9.86 -8.55 11.22
N LEU A 291 10.37 -8.35 12.44
CA LEU A 291 11.64 -7.67 12.68
C LEU A 291 12.81 -8.39 11.96
N LYS A 292 12.88 -9.74 12.06
CA LYS A 292 13.91 -10.50 11.36
C LYS A 292 13.81 -10.36 9.83
N LEU A 293 12.61 -10.24 9.28
CA LEU A 293 12.41 -9.99 7.84
C LEU A 293 12.96 -8.62 7.47
N ILE A 294 12.59 -7.58 8.23
CA ILE A 294 13.02 -6.19 7.96
C ILE A 294 14.52 -5.99 8.13
N GLU A 295 15.15 -6.62 9.12
CA GLU A 295 16.61 -6.50 9.33
C GLU A 295 17.43 -7.13 8.19
N ARG A 296 16.80 -7.89 7.28
CA ARG A 296 17.42 -8.39 6.03
C ARG A 296 17.26 -7.44 4.87
N SER A 297 16.38 -6.43 4.98
CA SER A 297 16.23 -5.38 3.97
C SER A 297 17.15 -4.20 4.30
N ASP A 298 17.92 -3.76 3.32
CA ASP A 298 18.79 -2.59 3.47
C ASP A 298 17.98 -1.28 3.52
N ASN A 299 16.81 -1.24 2.89
CA ASN A 299 16.06 -0.02 2.62
C ASN A 299 14.83 0.17 3.51
N ALA A 300 14.17 -0.91 3.93
CA ALA A 300 12.94 -0.83 4.69
C ALA A 300 13.19 -0.71 6.20
N LYS A 301 12.36 0.07 6.87
CA LYS A 301 12.31 0.22 8.33
C LYS A 301 10.88 0.04 8.81
N ALA A 302 10.69 -0.60 9.94
CA ALA A 302 9.38 -0.98 10.45
C ALA A 302 9.09 -0.42 11.85
N LEU A 303 7.82 -0.10 12.06
CA LEU A 303 7.24 0.21 13.36
C LEU A 303 6.01 -0.70 13.58
N PHE A 304 5.97 -1.39 14.70
CA PHE A 304 4.91 -2.30 15.11
C PHE A 304 4.17 -1.71 16.30
N ILE A 305 2.83 -1.77 16.28
CA ILE A 305 1.98 -1.38 17.40
C ILE A 305 1.17 -2.60 17.81
N ASP A 306 1.28 -3.02 19.06
CA ASP A 306 0.54 -4.16 19.60
C ASP A 306 -0.79 -3.73 20.27
N LYS A 307 -1.59 -4.72 20.70
CA LYS A 307 -2.88 -4.54 21.38
C LYS A 307 -2.79 -3.74 22.69
N ASP A 308 -1.62 -3.70 23.32
CA ASP A 308 -1.36 -2.94 24.53
C ASP A 308 -0.79 -1.55 24.24
N MET A 309 -0.80 -1.14 22.95
CA MET A 309 -0.26 0.13 22.43
C MET A 309 1.26 0.27 22.63
N ASN A 310 1.99 -0.84 22.85
CA ASN A 310 3.45 -0.79 22.87
C ASN A 310 3.96 -0.61 21.42
N ILE A 311 5.00 0.22 21.29
CA ILE A 311 5.66 0.48 20.02
C ILE A 311 7.00 -0.24 20.00
N ARG A 312 7.26 -1.02 18.93
CA ARG A 312 8.56 -1.61 18.65
C ARG A 312 9.01 -1.20 17.25
N THR A 313 10.29 -0.93 17.09
CA THR A 313 10.86 -0.49 15.80
C THR A 313 12.05 -1.38 15.42
N SER A 314 12.27 -1.48 14.10
CA SER A 314 13.50 -2.05 13.55
C SER A 314 14.70 -1.12 13.77
N SER A 315 15.90 -1.63 13.56
CA SER A 315 17.13 -0.85 13.56
C SER A 315 17.06 0.27 12.52
N GLY A 316 17.48 1.48 12.92
CA GLY A 316 17.53 2.64 12.02
C GLY A 316 16.17 3.21 11.62
N PHE A 317 15.09 2.86 12.31
CA PHE A 317 13.80 3.53 12.11
C PHE A 317 13.95 5.05 12.35
N PRO A 318 13.33 5.91 11.53
CA PRO A 318 13.44 7.36 11.69
C PRO A 318 13.03 7.83 13.09
N PRO A 319 13.69 8.87 13.65
CA PRO A 319 13.24 9.48 14.89
C PRO A 319 11.78 9.90 14.81
N TYR A 320 10.99 9.60 15.84
CA TYR A 320 9.58 9.95 15.88
C TYR A 320 9.21 10.75 17.11
N ARG A 321 8.14 11.50 17.01
CA ARG A 321 7.57 12.27 18.12
C ARG A 321 6.18 11.73 18.45
N LEU A 322 5.99 11.21 19.65
CA LEU A 322 4.67 10.85 20.16
C LEU A 322 3.82 12.12 20.31
N LEU A 323 2.59 12.03 19.85
CA LEU A 323 1.60 13.08 20.07
C LEU A 323 0.84 12.73 21.36
N SER A 324 1.03 13.53 22.41
CA SER A 324 0.26 13.37 23.64
C SER A 324 -1.21 13.62 23.31
N GLY A 325 -2.09 12.63 23.53
CA GLY A 325 -3.54 12.83 23.48
C GLY A 325 -3.93 14.01 24.41
N ARG A 326 -4.70 14.94 23.83
CA ARG A 326 -5.38 15.97 24.64
C ARG A 326 -6.62 15.39 25.26
#